data_8c49fb5ccfd0845c562002b9656efaae
#
_entry.id   8c49fb5ccfd0845c562002b9656efaae
#
_cell.length_a   1.000
_cell.length_b   1.000
_cell.length_c   1.000
_cell.angle_alpha   90.00
_cell.angle_beta   90.00
_cell.angle_gamma   90.00
#
_symmetry.space_group_name_H-M   'P 1'
#
loop_
_entity.id
_entity.type
_entity.pdbx_description
1 polymer ?
#
loop_
_entity_poly.entity_id
_entity_poly.type
_entity_poly.pdbx_seq_one_letter_code
_entity_poly.pdbx_strand_id
1 'polypeptide(L)'
;MRRSDMIEVVGFDADDTLWQCQDAFDEAERLFFDTVSPYASPGVDLEDALRATELGNLAISGYGVKAFGLSMIEAAVTSSAGTVPSRDIGILVDHIHDMLREPVKLLDGVADALHAVAQTHRIVMITKGDLVHQTRKVQTSGLHHLFEHIKIVLEKDVSTYRAILDEWGIDPSTFLMVGNSVRSDILPVVELGGFGLHIPYHVTWDHEVVDAPRGAFDTVASISDVVEWLAAEHPS
;
A
#
# COMPACT_ATOMS: atom_id res chain seq x y z
N MET A 1 -30.29 -13.46 -3.26
CA MET A 1 -29.79 -12.08 -3.46
C MET A 1 -28.35 -12.24 -3.86
N ARG A 2 -27.89 -11.66 -4.95
CA ARG A 2 -26.52 -11.79 -5.46
C ARG A 2 -25.59 -11.06 -4.50
N ARG A 3 -24.32 -11.49 -4.35
CA ARG A 3 -23.32 -10.73 -3.56
C ARG A 3 -23.16 -9.31 -4.13
N SER A 4 -23.09 -9.20 -5.45
CA SER A 4 -23.01 -7.89 -6.15
C SER A 4 -24.23 -6.99 -5.89
N ASP A 5 -25.43 -7.56 -5.71
CA ASP A 5 -26.63 -6.78 -5.40
C ASP A 5 -26.63 -6.22 -3.96
N MET A 6 -25.72 -6.69 -3.10
CA MET A 6 -25.57 -6.22 -1.72
C MET A 6 -24.48 -5.17 -1.60
N ILE A 7 -23.55 -5.07 -2.54
CA ILE A 7 -22.44 -4.11 -2.49
C ILE A 7 -22.95 -2.74 -2.93
N GLU A 8 -22.83 -1.77 -2.06
CA GLU A 8 -23.20 -0.37 -2.33
C GLU A 8 -21.95 0.50 -2.48
N VAL A 9 -20.89 0.18 -1.75
CA VAL A 9 -19.66 0.96 -1.70
C VAL A 9 -18.46 0.07 -1.98
N VAL A 10 -17.60 0.52 -2.89
CA VAL A 10 -16.33 -0.14 -3.21
C VAL A 10 -15.17 0.73 -2.73
N GLY A 11 -14.42 0.20 -1.77
CA GLY A 11 -13.18 0.79 -1.29
C GLY A 11 -11.99 0.30 -2.12
N PHE A 12 -11.09 1.19 -2.44
CA PHE A 12 -9.83 0.86 -3.11
C PHE A 12 -8.65 1.24 -2.23
N ASP A 13 -7.70 0.33 -2.12
CA ASP A 13 -6.35 0.69 -1.73
C ASP A 13 -5.68 1.48 -2.86
N ALA A 14 -4.53 2.08 -2.59
CA ALA A 14 -3.86 2.96 -3.54
C ALA A 14 -2.53 2.41 -4.04
N ASP A 15 -1.55 2.21 -3.15
CA ASP A 15 -0.20 1.78 -3.50
C ASP A 15 -0.20 0.32 -3.96
N ASP A 16 0.35 0.05 -5.15
CA ASP A 16 0.37 -1.27 -5.79
C ASP A 16 -1.03 -1.88 -6.10
N THR A 17 -2.07 -1.05 -5.97
CA THR A 17 -3.44 -1.34 -6.41
C THR A 17 -3.88 -0.40 -7.53
N LEU A 18 -3.64 0.91 -7.38
CA LEU A 18 -3.97 1.94 -8.37
C LEU A 18 -2.74 2.51 -9.07
N TRP A 19 -1.59 2.52 -8.41
CA TRP A 19 -0.32 3.02 -8.95
C TRP A 19 0.86 2.26 -8.37
N GLN A 20 1.97 2.27 -9.10
CA GLN A 20 3.22 1.64 -8.70
C GLN A 20 3.80 2.29 -7.44
N CYS A 21 4.26 1.47 -6.51
CA CYS A 21 4.91 1.93 -5.29
C CYS A 21 6.10 1.05 -4.88
N GLN A 22 5.92 -0.26 -4.71
CA GLN A 22 6.94 -1.17 -4.18
C GLN A 22 8.20 -1.22 -5.04
N ASP A 23 8.08 -1.13 -6.36
CA ASP A 23 9.25 -1.12 -7.27
C ASP A 23 10.24 0.00 -6.94
N ALA A 24 9.75 1.17 -6.48
CA ALA A 24 10.62 2.28 -6.09
C ALA A 24 11.36 2.02 -4.77
N PHE A 25 10.74 1.29 -3.84
CA PHE A 25 11.42 0.86 -2.62
C PHE A 25 12.50 -0.18 -2.93
N ASP A 26 12.23 -1.15 -3.80
CA ASP A 26 13.22 -2.15 -4.24
C ASP A 26 14.43 -1.51 -4.94
N GLU A 27 14.20 -0.43 -5.70
CA GLU A 27 15.29 0.36 -6.31
C GLU A 27 16.12 1.09 -5.24
N ALA A 28 15.46 1.67 -4.25
CA ALA A 28 16.12 2.35 -3.14
C ALA A 28 16.92 1.38 -2.27
N GLU A 29 16.43 0.16 -2.03
CA GLU A 29 17.19 -0.89 -1.33
C GLU A 29 18.45 -1.27 -2.10
N ARG A 30 18.34 -1.46 -3.42
CA ARG A 30 19.52 -1.75 -4.25
C ARG A 30 20.55 -0.63 -4.18
N LEU A 31 20.11 0.64 -4.26
CA LEU A 31 21.00 1.79 -4.09
C LEU A 31 21.65 1.81 -2.70
N PHE A 32 20.90 1.48 -1.65
CA PHE A 32 21.44 1.35 -0.30
C PHE A 32 22.55 0.30 -0.24
N PHE A 33 22.33 -0.91 -0.78
CA PHE A 33 23.34 -1.96 -0.77
C PHE A 33 24.58 -1.56 -1.57
N ASP A 34 24.42 -0.99 -2.75
CA ASP A 34 25.55 -0.54 -3.58
C ASP A 34 26.36 0.56 -2.90
N THR A 35 25.67 1.46 -2.18
CA THR A 35 26.31 2.62 -1.52
C THR A 35 27.02 2.22 -0.23
N VAL A 36 26.44 1.31 0.57
CA VAL A 36 26.91 1.00 1.93
C VAL A 36 27.85 -0.19 1.98
N SER A 37 27.76 -1.15 1.04
CA SER A 37 28.60 -2.36 1.01
C SER A 37 30.10 -2.11 1.17
N PRO A 38 30.71 -1.07 0.56
CA PRO A 38 32.13 -0.82 0.71
C PRO A 38 32.58 -0.47 2.14
N TYR A 39 31.62 -0.07 2.98
CA TYR A 39 31.86 0.40 4.35
C TYR A 39 31.30 -0.54 5.42
N ALA A 40 30.58 -1.59 5.01
CA ALA A 40 29.93 -2.51 5.94
C ALA A 40 30.95 -3.19 6.85
N SER A 41 30.64 -3.25 8.14
CA SER A 41 31.45 -3.95 9.13
C SER A 41 31.51 -5.45 8.82
N PRO A 42 32.65 -6.13 9.08
CA PRO A 42 32.77 -7.54 8.80
C PRO A 42 31.68 -8.39 9.44
N GLY A 43 30.99 -9.20 8.64
CA GLY A 43 29.93 -10.11 9.10
C GLY A 43 28.54 -9.46 9.25
N VAL A 44 28.36 -8.21 8.90
CA VAL A 44 27.04 -7.56 8.83
C VAL A 44 26.36 -7.95 7.53
N ASP A 45 25.16 -8.48 7.63
CA ASP A 45 24.22 -8.61 6.54
C ASP A 45 23.43 -7.29 6.41
N LEU A 46 23.56 -6.61 5.27
CA LEU A 46 22.96 -5.29 5.06
C LEU A 46 21.44 -5.38 4.84
N GLU A 47 20.96 -6.48 4.24
CA GLU A 47 19.53 -6.70 4.03
C GLU A 47 18.83 -6.91 5.37
N ASP A 48 19.36 -7.81 6.20
CA ASP A 48 18.84 -8.03 7.55
C ASP A 48 18.95 -6.77 8.43
N ALA A 49 20.03 -6.00 8.30
CA ALA A 49 20.23 -4.77 9.06
C ALA A 49 19.21 -3.68 8.68
N LEU A 50 19.00 -3.45 7.38
CA LEU A 50 18.00 -2.47 6.90
C LEU A 50 16.61 -2.90 7.34
N ARG A 51 16.24 -4.14 7.10
CA ARG A 51 14.94 -4.71 7.47
C ARG A 51 14.66 -4.60 8.99
N ALA A 52 15.64 -4.99 9.80
CA ALA A 52 15.50 -4.90 11.26
C ALA A 52 15.35 -3.46 11.74
N THR A 53 16.08 -2.51 11.12
CA THR A 53 15.98 -1.08 11.42
C THR A 53 14.61 -0.53 11.02
N GLU A 54 14.12 -0.87 9.84
CA GLU A 54 12.81 -0.45 9.34
C GLU A 54 11.68 -0.94 10.27
N LEU A 55 11.67 -2.25 10.56
CA LEU A 55 10.67 -2.83 11.47
C LEU A 55 10.72 -2.22 12.88
N GLY A 56 11.93 -1.96 13.40
CA GLY A 56 12.13 -1.31 14.68
C GLY A 56 11.58 0.12 14.72
N ASN A 57 11.63 0.82 13.60
CA ASN A 57 11.22 2.22 13.47
C ASN A 57 9.72 2.40 13.16
N LEU A 58 8.98 1.35 12.78
CA LEU A 58 7.57 1.47 12.41
C LEU A 58 6.72 2.15 13.47
N ALA A 59 6.93 1.82 14.75
CA ALA A 59 6.17 2.40 15.85
C ALA A 59 6.47 3.90 16.09
N ILE A 60 7.61 4.39 15.60
CA ILE A 60 8.09 5.78 15.80
C ILE A 60 7.83 6.61 14.56
N SER A 61 8.15 6.09 13.39
CA SER A 61 8.17 6.81 12.12
C SER A 61 6.97 6.50 11.22
N GLY A 62 6.23 5.41 11.50
CA GLY A 62 5.16 4.93 10.64
C GLY A 62 5.69 4.36 9.33
N TYR A 63 4.83 4.38 8.32
CA TYR A 63 5.09 3.85 6.96
C TYR A 63 5.45 4.96 5.96
N GLY A 64 6.03 4.55 4.83
CA GLY A 64 6.24 5.38 3.65
C GLY A 64 7.67 5.89 3.50
N VAL A 65 7.91 6.58 2.40
CA VAL A 65 9.24 6.97 1.91
C VAL A 65 10.09 7.72 2.95
N LYS A 66 9.50 8.59 3.77
CA LYS A 66 10.26 9.33 4.80
C LYS A 66 10.75 8.43 5.93
N ALA A 67 9.88 7.53 6.41
CA ALA A 67 10.22 6.58 7.46
C ALA A 67 11.29 5.59 6.97
N PHE A 68 11.12 5.08 5.76
CA PHE A 68 12.09 4.22 5.09
C PHE A 68 13.44 4.93 4.92
N GLY A 69 13.44 6.18 4.44
CA GLY A 69 14.67 6.97 4.28
C GLY A 69 15.43 7.20 5.59
N LEU A 70 14.72 7.45 6.69
CA LEU A 70 15.34 7.52 8.03
C LEU A 70 15.98 6.19 8.41
N SER A 71 15.28 5.08 8.16
CA SER A 71 15.80 3.73 8.43
C SER A 71 17.01 3.38 7.58
N MET A 72 17.03 3.77 6.30
CA MET A 72 18.20 3.63 5.42
C MET A 72 19.41 4.38 5.97
N ILE A 73 19.25 5.63 6.41
CA ILE A 73 20.35 6.43 6.98
C ILE A 73 20.86 5.80 8.27
N GLU A 74 19.96 5.39 9.16
CA GLU A 74 20.31 4.75 10.43
C GLU A 74 21.03 3.41 10.19
N ALA A 75 20.51 2.56 9.31
CA ALA A 75 21.12 1.30 8.94
C ALA A 75 22.52 1.52 8.30
N ALA A 76 22.70 2.51 7.42
CA ALA A 76 23.98 2.86 6.83
C ALA A 76 25.02 3.24 7.88
N VAL A 77 24.65 4.10 8.82
CA VAL A 77 25.55 4.54 9.90
C VAL A 77 25.90 3.37 10.83
N THR A 78 24.90 2.59 11.24
CA THR A 78 25.07 1.49 12.18
C THR A 78 25.89 0.34 11.58
N SER A 79 25.55 -0.08 10.36
CA SER A 79 26.22 -1.19 9.65
C SER A 79 27.66 -0.89 9.31
N SER A 80 28.00 0.39 9.10
CA SER A 80 29.36 0.85 8.83
C SER A 80 30.16 1.24 10.07
N ALA A 81 29.60 1.10 11.28
CA ALA A 81 30.17 1.64 12.53
C ALA A 81 30.54 3.14 12.41
N GLY A 82 29.73 3.91 11.68
CA GLY A 82 29.92 5.34 11.46
C GLY A 82 31.02 5.70 10.44
N THR A 83 31.52 4.76 9.65
CA THR A 83 32.59 5.03 8.67
C THR A 83 32.06 5.40 7.29
N VAL A 84 30.77 5.20 7.00
CA VAL A 84 30.15 5.64 5.75
C VAL A 84 30.32 7.15 5.58
N PRO A 85 30.89 7.64 4.45
CA PRO A 85 31.12 9.08 4.25
C PRO A 85 29.79 9.85 4.14
N SER A 86 29.79 11.09 4.64
CA SER A 86 28.61 11.98 4.53
C SER A 86 28.17 12.23 3.07
N ARG A 87 29.12 12.17 2.12
CA ARG A 87 28.80 12.24 0.68
C ARG A 87 27.87 11.09 0.27
N ASP A 88 28.13 9.88 0.72
CA ASP A 88 27.40 8.68 0.33
C ASP A 88 26.04 8.61 1.08
N ILE A 89 25.98 9.12 2.31
CA ILE A 89 24.67 9.43 2.95
C ILE A 89 23.88 10.46 2.13
N GLY A 90 24.55 11.45 1.56
CA GLY A 90 23.92 12.43 0.67
C GLY A 90 23.23 11.80 -0.54
N ILE A 91 23.84 10.77 -1.14
CA ILE A 91 23.24 10.00 -2.26
C ILE A 91 21.91 9.37 -1.84
N LEU A 92 21.86 8.75 -0.67
CA LEU A 92 20.63 8.14 -0.14
C LEU A 92 19.56 9.20 0.12
N VAL A 93 19.93 10.33 0.71
CA VAL A 93 19.00 11.46 0.96
C VAL A 93 18.43 12.02 -0.33
N ASP A 94 19.28 12.24 -1.35
CA ASP A 94 18.85 12.76 -2.65
C ASP A 94 17.87 11.80 -3.32
N HIS A 95 18.14 10.49 -3.28
CA HIS A 95 17.23 9.48 -3.82
C HIS A 95 15.86 9.48 -3.11
N ILE A 96 15.85 9.55 -1.78
CA ILE A 96 14.59 9.67 -1.01
C ILE A 96 13.80 10.94 -1.41
N HIS A 97 14.50 12.06 -1.63
CA HIS A 97 13.85 13.27 -2.13
C HIS A 97 13.28 13.10 -3.54
N ASP A 98 13.95 12.35 -4.39
CA ASP A 98 13.45 12.06 -5.75
C ASP A 98 12.22 11.15 -5.70
N MET A 99 12.22 10.09 -4.89
CA MET A 99 11.01 9.27 -4.64
C MET A 99 9.82 10.12 -4.16
N LEU A 100 10.07 11.07 -3.25
CA LEU A 100 9.02 11.98 -2.76
C LEU A 100 8.49 12.95 -3.82
N ARG A 101 9.27 13.25 -4.86
CA ARG A 101 8.90 14.17 -5.97
C ARG A 101 8.33 13.43 -7.17
N GLU A 102 8.59 12.15 -7.29
CA GLU A 102 8.19 11.37 -8.46
C GLU A 102 6.66 11.44 -8.67
N PRO A 103 6.22 11.70 -9.90
CA PRO A 103 4.79 11.67 -10.23
C PRO A 103 4.27 10.24 -10.17
N VAL A 104 2.99 10.10 -9.82
CA VAL A 104 2.32 8.81 -9.74
C VAL A 104 2.26 8.16 -11.12
N LYS A 105 2.61 6.88 -11.20
CA LYS A 105 2.44 6.05 -12.40
C LYS A 105 1.26 5.10 -12.17
N LEU A 106 0.12 5.39 -12.78
CA LEU A 106 -1.04 4.52 -12.69
C LEU A 106 -0.72 3.13 -13.26
N LEU A 107 -1.30 2.11 -12.63
CA LEU A 107 -1.31 0.76 -13.19
C LEU A 107 -2.25 0.70 -14.40
N ASP A 108 -2.01 -0.28 -15.28
CA ASP A 108 -2.78 -0.45 -16.49
C ASP A 108 -4.28 -0.67 -16.19
N GLY A 109 -5.14 0.03 -16.94
CA GLY A 109 -6.59 -0.09 -16.83
C GLY A 109 -7.24 0.62 -15.63
N VAL A 110 -6.47 1.22 -14.71
CA VAL A 110 -6.99 1.83 -13.47
C VAL A 110 -8.02 2.91 -13.75
N ALA A 111 -7.72 3.86 -14.61
CA ALA A 111 -8.64 4.98 -14.90
C ALA A 111 -9.98 4.49 -15.45
N ASP A 112 -9.94 3.56 -16.41
CA ASP A 112 -11.15 3.01 -17.03
C ASP A 112 -11.96 2.17 -16.05
N ALA A 113 -11.30 1.34 -15.24
CA ALA A 113 -11.96 0.51 -14.23
C ALA A 113 -12.65 1.37 -13.17
N LEU A 114 -11.97 2.38 -12.61
CA LEU A 114 -12.57 3.28 -11.62
C LEU A 114 -13.74 4.07 -12.19
N HIS A 115 -13.64 4.57 -13.43
CA HIS A 115 -14.76 5.23 -14.09
C HIS A 115 -15.96 4.29 -14.27
N ALA A 116 -15.73 3.04 -14.66
CA ALA A 116 -16.80 2.06 -14.84
C ALA A 116 -17.48 1.70 -13.50
N VAL A 117 -16.70 1.44 -12.45
CA VAL A 117 -17.25 1.14 -11.12
C VAL A 117 -18.03 2.32 -10.55
N ALA A 118 -17.54 3.55 -10.73
CA ALA A 118 -18.20 4.77 -10.26
C ALA A 118 -19.56 5.05 -10.94
N GLN A 119 -19.87 4.40 -12.07
CA GLN A 119 -21.21 4.52 -12.69
C GLN A 119 -22.30 3.77 -11.92
N THR A 120 -21.92 2.76 -11.14
CA THR A 120 -22.87 1.84 -10.50
C THR A 120 -22.73 1.77 -8.98
N HIS A 121 -21.58 2.15 -8.43
CA HIS A 121 -21.26 2.07 -7.01
C HIS A 121 -20.65 3.38 -6.53
N ARG A 122 -20.83 3.69 -5.25
CA ARG A 122 -20.05 4.71 -4.56
C ARG A 122 -18.63 4.17 -4.42
N ILE A 123 -17.61 4.98 -4.72
CA ILE A 123 -16.22 4.58 -4.55
C ILE A 123 -15.51 5.44 -3.50
N VAL A 124 -14.69 4.79 -2.68
CA VAL A 124 -13.88 5.42 -1.63
C VAL A 124 -12.44 4.92 -1.72
N MET A 125 -11.50 5.70 -1.20
CA MET A 125 -10.09 5.29 -1.12
C MET A 125 -9.66 5.20 0.34
N ILE A 126 -9.00 4.11 0.69
CA ILE A 126 -8.39 3.92 2.02
C ILE A 126 -6.95 3.45 1.80
N THR A 127 -5.99 4.32 2.13
CA THR A 127 -4.56 4.07 1.91
C THR A 127 -3.76 4.28 3.18
N LYS A 128 -2.65 3.56 3.32
CA LYS A 128 -1.72 3.63 4.45
C LYS A 128 -0.47 4.42 4.05
N GLY A 129 0.10 5.21 4.96
CA GLY A 129 1.39 5.87 4.73
C GLY A 129 1.49 7.29 5.26
N ASP A 130 2.54 8.00 4.82
CA ASP A 130 2.77 9.41 5.19
C ASP A 130 1.69 10.32 4.62
N LEU A 131 1.03 11.08 5.49
CA LEU A 131 -0.10 11.94 5.13
C LEU A 131 0.24 12.92 4.00
N VAL A 132 1.39 13.58 4.06
CA VAL A 132 1.78 14.59 3.07
C VAL A 132 2.06 13.95 1.72
N HIS A 133 2.80 12.82 1.73
CA HIS A 133 3.15 12.11 0.50
C HIS A 133 1.92 11.49 -0.16
N GLN A 134 1.09 10.77 0.61
CA GLN A 134 -0.14 10.17 0.08
C GLN A 134 -1.12 11.22 -0.43
N THR A 135 -1.30 12.36 0.29
CA THR A 135 -2.14 13.46 -0.19
C THR A 135 -1.66 13.98 -1.55
N ARG A 136 -0.34 14.14 -1.72
CA ARG A 136 0.25 14.58 -2.99
C ARG A 136 0.00 13.55 -4.09
N LYS A 137 0.24 12.25 -3.83
CA LYS A 137 -0.02 11.16 -4.78
C LYS A 137 -1.48 11.18 -5.24
N VAL A 138 -2.41 11.24 -4.33
CA VAL A 138 -3.85 11.34 -4.63
C VAL A 138 -4.18 12.55 -5.49
N GLN A 139 -3.66 13.74 -5.14
CA GLN A 139 -3.93 14.97 -5.91
C GLN A 139 -3.34 14.91 -7.32
N THR A 140 -2.14 14.34 -7.48
CA THR A 140 -1.45 14.28 -8.77
C THR A 140 -1.87 13.09 -9.63
N SER A 141 -2.57 12.10 -9.09
CA SER A 141 -3.08 10.94 -9.84
C SER A 141 -4.13 11.30 -10.89
N GLY A 142 -4.79 12.45 -10.74
CA GLY A 142 -5.95 12.85 -11.57
C GLY A 142 -7.24 12.10 -11.22
N LEU A 143 -7.23 11.17 -10.27
CA LEU A 143 -8.36 10.29 -9.94
C LEU A 143 -9.16 10.73 -8.71
N HIS A 144 -8.67 11.72 -7.95
CA HIS A 144 -9.25 12.12 -6.65
C HIS A 144 -10.74 12.51 -6.74
N HIS A 145 -11.15 13.05 -7.88
CA HIS A 145 -12.54 13.51 -8.12
C HIS A 145 -13.55 12.37 -8.27
N LEU A 146 -13.10 11.13 -8.45
CA LEU A 146 -13.97 9.95 -8.56
C LEU A 146 -14.38 9.42 -7.20
N PHE A 147 -13.59 9.67 -6.15
CA PHE A 147 -13.82 9.13 -4.82
C PHE A 147 -14.70 10.05 -3.99
N GLU A 148 -15.76 9.49 -3.40
CA GLU A 148 -16.64 10.20 -2.47
C GLU A 148 -15.89 10.57 -1.18
N HIS A 149 -15.06 9.64 -0.68
CA HIS A 149 -14.21 9.83 0.49
C HIS A 149 -12.82 9.28 0.25
N ILE A 150 -11.82 9.92 0.84
CA ILE A 150 -10.42 9.49 0.83
C ILE A 150 -9.90 9.52 2.26
N LYS A 151 -9.38 8.39 2.75
CA LYS A 151 -8.80 8.29 4.08
C LYS A 151 -7.35 7.79 3.99
N ILE A 152 -6.45 8.55 4.58
CA ILE A 152 -5.06 8.16 4.78
C ILE A 152 -4.90 7.77 6.23
N VAL A 153 -4.42 6.56 6.50
CA VAL A 153 -4.33 5.99 7.84
C VAL A 153 -2.91 5.55 8.17
N LEU A 154 -2.63 5.39 9.47
CA LEU A 154 -1.36 4.85 9.94
C LEU A 154 -1.34 3.32 9.83
N GLU A 155 -2.48 2.66 10.07
CA GLU A 155 -2.60 1.21 9.98
C GLU A 155 -3.98 0.84 9.43
N LYS A 156 -4.05 -0.32 8.76
CA LYS A 156 -5.28 -0.89 8.20
C LYS A 156 -5.60 -2.18 8.96
N ASP A 157 -6.22 -2.01 10.12
CA ASP A 157 -6.71 -3.10 10.95
C ASP A 157 -8.24 -3.05 11.10
N VAL A 158 -8.81 -4.05 11.75
CA VAL A 158 -10.26 -4.17 11.97
C VAL A 158 -10.83 -2.94 12.67
N SER A 159 -10.11 -2.39 13.65
CA SER A 159 -10.55 -1.23 14.42
C SER A 159 -10.57 0.04 13.58
N THR A 160 -9.57 0.22 12.73
CA THR A 160 -9.45 1.33 11.79
C THR A 160 -10.56 1.30 10.73
N TYR A 161 -10.78 0.14 10.10
CA TYR A 161 -11.88 0.00 9.13
C TYR A 161 -13.25 0.22 9.77
N ARG A 162 -13.49 -0.32 10.97
CA ARG A 162 -14.73 -0.07 11.70
C ARG A 162 -14.96 1.42 11.91
N ALA A 163 -13.95 2.14 12.43
CA ALA A 163 -14.07 3.57 12.67
C ALA A 163 -14.33 4.39 11.39
N ILE A 164 -13.69 4.00 10.27
CA ILE A 164 -13.89 4.65 8.96
C ILE A 164 -15.30 4.40 8.45
N LEU A 165 -15.77 3.15 8.46
CA LEU A 165 -17.10 2.81 7.97
C LEU A 165 -18.20 3.45 8.82
N ASP A 166 -18.02 3.48 10.15
CA ASP A 166 -18.93 4.18 11.07
C ASP A 166 -18.96 5.70 10.80
N GLU A 167 -17.78 6.34 10.59
CA GLU A 167 -17.66 7.77 10.24
C GLU A 167 -18.40 8.11 8.94
N TRP A 168 -18.34 7.20 7.95
CA TRP A 168 -18.97 7.40 6.64
C TRP A 168 -20.40 6.89 6.55
N GLY A 169 -20.91 6.24 7.61
CA GLY A 169 -22.25 5.66 7.65
C GLY A 169 -22.43 4.50 6.68
N ILE A 170 -21.38 3.70 6.49
CA ILE A 170 -21.36 2.52 5.59
C ILE A 170 -21.54 1.26 6.42
N ASP A 171 -22.55 0.46 6.09
CA ASP A 171 -22.72 -0.87 6.67
C ASP A 171 -21.62 -1.81 6.13
N PRO A 172 -20.80 -2.44 6.98
CA PRO A 172 -19.78 -3.39 6.54
C PRO A 172 -20.30 -4.46 5.58
N SER A 173 -21.54 -4.94 5.77
CA SER A 173 -22.15 -5.98 4.91
C SER A 173 -22.46 -5.52 3.48
N THR A 174 -22.36 -4.21 3.22
CA THR A 174 -22.51 -3.62 1.87
C THR A 174 -21.20 -3.06 1.30
N PHE A 175 -20.09 -3.29 2.00
CA PHE A 175 -18.78 -2.75 1.64
C PHE A 175 -17.87 -3.82 1.03
N LEU A 176 -17.27 -3.50 -0.12
CA LEU A 176 -16.21 -4.28 -0.75
C LEU A 176 -14.89 -3.50 -0.63
N MET A 177 -13.83 -4.15 -0.17
CA MET A 177 -12.47 -3.61 -0.26
C MET A 177 -11.68 -4.33 -1.33
N VAL A 178 -11.09 -3.56 -2.24
CA VAL A 178 -10.22 -4.01 -3.32
C VAL A 178 -8.79 -3.55 -3.02
N GLY A 179 -7.83 -4.47 -2.99
CA GLY A 179 -6.45 -4.14 -2.70
C GLY A 179 -5.47 -5.27 -2.94
N ASN A 180 -4.17 -4.95 -2.86
CA ASN A 180 -3.09 -5.90 -3.09
C ASN A 180 -2.61 -6.59 -1.80
N SER A 181 -2.90 -6.06 -0.63
CA SER A 181 -2.49 -6.66 0.63
C SER A 181 -3.61 -7.47 1.27
N VAL A 182 -3.43 -8.79 1.32
CA VAL A 182 -4.38 -9.66 2.04
C VAL A 182 -4.48 -9.28 3.50
N ARG A 183 -3.36 -8.94 4.14
CA ARG A 183 -3.28 -8.58 5.55
C ARG A 183 -3.96 -7.26 5.86
N SER A 184 -3.68 -6.23 5.06
CA SER A 184 -4.10 -4.86 5.35
C SER A 184 -5.44 -4.48 4.71
N ASP A 185 -5.74 -5.02 3.50
CA ASP A 185 -6.95 -4.62 2.77
C ASP A 185 -8.09 -5.60 2.96
N ILE A 186 -7.78 -6.91 2.93
CA ILE A 186 -8.80 -7.93 2.75
C ILE A 186 -9.30 -8.48 4.09
N LEU A 187 -8.41 -9.06 4.88
CA LEU A 187 -8.80 -9.75 6.11
C LEU A 187 -9.54 -8.86 7.12
N PRO A 188 -9.13 -7.60 7.37
CA PRO A 188 -9.83 -6.75 8.32
C PRO A 188 -11.27 -6.45 7.93
N VAL A 189 -11.54 -6.29 6.62
CA VAL A 189 -12.89 -6.02 6.11
C VAL A 189 -13.76 -7.27 6.15
N VAL A 190 -13.21 -8.42 5.78
CA VAL A 190 -13.89 -9.72 5.88
C VAL A 190 -14.26 -10.06 7.33
N GLU A 191 -13.39 -9.76 8.29
CA GLU A 191 -13.67 -9.94 9.72
C GLU A 191 -14.83 -9.06 10.22
N LEU A 192 -15.03 -7.89 9.60
CA LEU A 192 -16.16 -7.00 9.87
C LEU A 192 -17.48 -7.47 9.21
N GLY A 193 -17.43 -8.52 8.39
CA GLY A 193 -18.58 -9.02 7.64
C GLY A 193 -18.76 -8.39 6.26
N GLY A 194 -17.77 -7.63 5.79
CA GLY A 194 -17.70 -7.07 4.44
C GLY A 194 -17.09 -8.04 3.43
N PHE A 195 -16.83 -7.53 2.23
CA PHE A 195 -16.28 -8.30 1.12
C PHE A 195 -14.83 -7.87 0.84
N GLY A 196 -13.98 -8.84 0.51
CA GLY A 196 -12.61 -8.60 0.08
C GLY A 196 -12.37 -9.10 -1.34
N LEU A 197 -11.73 -8.29 -2.18
CA LEU A 197 -11.30 -8.66 -3.52
C LEU A 197 -9.82 -8.36 -3.68
N HIS A 198 -9.03 -9.40 -3.72
CA HIS A 198 -7.56 -9.31 -3.78
C HIS A 198 -7.09 -9.18 -5.23
N ILE A 199 -6.21 -8.21 -5.49
CA ILE A 199 -5.47 -8.07 -6.76
C ILE A 199 -3.99 -8.26 -6.43
N PRO A 200 -3.38 -9.41 -6.72
CA PRO A 200 -1.97 -9.63 -6.44
C PRO A 200 -1.09 -8.65 -7.21
N TYR A 201 -0.16 -8.01 -6.52
CA TYR A 201 0.94 -7.29 -7.16
C TYR A 201 2.15 -8.22 -7.29
N HIS A 202 3.03 -8.00 -8.27
CA HIS A 202 4.15 -8.91 -8.56
C HIS A 202 5.22 -8.93 -7.47
N VAL A 203 5.26 -7.89 -6.63
CA VAL A 203 6.09 -7.82 -5.42
C VAL A 203 5.19 -7.53 -4.23
N THR A 204 5.43 -8.21 -3.13
CA THR A 204 4.73 -7.97 -1.87
C THR A 204 5.76 -7.76 -0.78
N TRP A 205 5.65 -6.68 -0.05
CA TRP A 205 6.50 -6.43 1.11
C TRP A 205 6.34 -7.56 2.12
N ASP A 206 7.44 -8.14 2.59
CA ASP A 206 7.46 -9.33 3.47
C ASP A 206 6.57 -9.20 4.71
N HIS A 207 6.43 -7.97 5.23
CA HIS A 207 5.58 -7.69 6.38
C HIS A 207 4.07 -7.85 6.08
N GLU A 208 3.66 -7.77 4.83
CA GLU A 208 2.27 -7.93 4.38
C GLU A 208 1.94 -9.38 3.99
N VAL A 209 2.92 -10.28 3.97
CA VAL A 209 2.71 -11.70 3.65
C VAL A 209 2.04 -12.42 4.83
N VAL A 210 0.90 -13.03 4.59
CA VAL A 210 0.15 -13.80 5.60
C VAL A 210 -0.46 -15.06 5.01
N ASP A 211 -0.59 -16.10 5.84
CA ASP A 211 -1.38 -17.28 5.51
C ASP A 211 -2.87 -16.98 5.69
N ALA A 212 -3.61 -16.94 4.60
CA ALA A 212 -5.03 -16.65 4.63
C ALA A 212 -5.89 -17.94 4.47
N PRO A 213 -7.04 -18.05 5.16
CA PRO A 213 -7.96 -19.15 4.96
C PRO A 213 -8.46 -19.21 3.51
N ARG A 214 -8.42 -20.41 2.90
CA ARG A 214 -8.93 -20.59 1.53
C ARG A 214 -10.44 -20.30 1.48
N GLY A 215 -10.84 -19.49 0.50
CA GLY A 215 -12.25 -19.16 0.26
C GLY A 215 -12.83 -18.06 1.15
N ALA A 216 -11.99 -17.38 1.95
CA ALA A 216 -12.44 -16.24 2.75
C ALA A 216 -12.70 -14.99 1.90
N PHE A 217 -12.09 -14.90 0.72
CA PHE A 217 -12.21 -13.78 -0.22
C PHE A 217 -11.95 -14.26 -1.66
N ASP A 218 -12.28 -13.44 -2.62
CA ASP A 218 -12.00 -13.69 -4.03
C ASP A 218 -10.72 -12.99 -4.49
N THR A 219 -10.12 -13.50 -5.57
CA THR A 219 -8.92 -12.94 -6.19
C THR A 219 -9.13 -12.77 -7.68
N VAL A 220 -8.74 -11.62 -8.21
CA VAL A 220 -8.73 -11.31 -9.65
C VAL A 220 -7.33 -10.96 -10.11
N ALA A 221 -7.06 -11.05 -11.40
CA ALA A 221 -5.71 -10.86 -11.91
C ALA A 221 -5.32 -9.39 -12.05
N SER A 222 -6.30 -8.50 -12.27
CA SER A 222 -6.08 -7.08 -12.52
C SER A 222 -7.24 -6.22 -12.05
N ILE A 223 -7.02 -4.91 -12.00
CA ILE A 223 -8.07 -3.93 -11.68
C ILE A 223 -9.22 -3.94 -12.70
N SER A 224 -8.95 -4.27 -13.97
CA SER A 224 -9.97 -4.35 -15.00
C SER A 224 -10.98 -5.46 -14.73
N ASP A 225 -10.54 -6.55 -14.08
CA ASP A 225 -11.40 -7.70 -13.76
C ASP A 225 -12.39 -7.37 -12.62
N VAL A 226 -12.15 -6.30 -11.85
CA VAL A 226 -13.08 -5.84 -10.80
C VAL A 226 -14.44 -5.49 -11.38
N VAL A 227 -14.47 -4.88 -12.57
CA VAL A 227 -15.72 -4.50 -13.26
C VAL A 227 -16.53 -5.75 -13.63
N GLU A 228 -15.87 -6.75 -14.18
CA GLU A 228 -16.51 -8.03 -14.55
C GLU A 228 -16.95 -8.79 -13.31
N TRP A 229 -16.11 -8.79 -12.25
CA TRP A 229 -16.43 -9.44 -10.98
C TRP A 229 -17.70 -8.82 -10.33
N LEU A 230 -17.83 -7.48 -10.32
CA LEU A 230 -19.02 -6.79 -9.82
C LEU A 230 -20.26 -7.06 -10.67
N ALA A 231 -20.11 -7.27 -11.99
CA ALA A 231 -21.19 -7.57 -12.89
C ALA A 231 -21.60 -9.05 -12.88
N ALA A 232 -20.74 -9.95 -12.39
CA ALA A 232 -20.96 -11.38 -12.41
C ALA A 232 -22.03 -11.84 -11.41
N GLU A 233 -22.71 -12.94 -11.75
CA GLU A 233 -23.62 -13.62 -10.83
C GLU A 233 -22.82 -14.50 -9.85
N HIS A 234 -22.54 -14.01 -8.64
CA HIS A 234 -21.96 -14.82 -7.59
C HIS A 234 -23.10 -15.44 -6.77
N PRO A 235 -23.27 -16.78 -6.78
CA PRO A 235 -24.22 -17.45 -5.89
C PRO A 235 -23.76 -17.26 -4.43
N SER A 236 -24.68 -16.88 -3.58
CA SER A 236 -24.52 -16.73 -2.12
C SER A 236 -24.20 -18.05 -1.43
#